data_36c96659cdbfcefe810472d3c4067aab
#
_entry.id   36c96659cdbfcefe810472d3c4067aab
#
_cell.length_a   1.000
_cell.length_b   1.000
_cell.length_c   1.000
_cell.angle_alpha   90.00
_cell.angle_beta   90.00
_cell.angle_gamma   90.00
#
_symmetry.space_group_name_H-M   'P 1'
#
loop_
_entity.id
_entity.type
_entity.pdbx_description
1 polymer ?
#
loop_
_entity_poly.entity_id
_entity_poly.type
_entity_poly.pdbx_seq_one_letter_code
_entity_poly.pdbx_strand_id
1 'polypeptide(L)'
;MTTIDNIQDQPSEIEEIKQTSEYLNSSDIEATDTPKSKRRNKKADQDQLSNNDSKTTAEELISSEQDQEQKEIISAQILKFFKLSPSSVIPKFATEQSACFDLTACFEIGDKIKCIAQSQNETLRRVTDRGIAIHPNERFLIPTGLILDIPQGYCVEVYIRSGISYKLGLTLNNCIGIIDSDYTEQLYISVANNSGTAQYIQKGERIAQAKLVKLVETVLEETLERPGLKTDRVSGFGSTGKN
;
A
#
# COMPACT_ATOMS: atom_id res chain seq x y z
N MET A 1 -40.90 -13.93 50.04
CA MET A 1 -39.53 -14.28 50.49
C MET A 1 -38.87 -14.91 49.27
N THR A 2 -38.12 -14.16 48.52
CA THR A 2 -37.26 -14.68 47.49
C THR A 2 -36.03 -13.77 47.41
N THR A 3 -34.89 -14.32 47.64
CA THR A 3 -33.56 -13.75 47.82
C THR A 3 -33.06 -13.07 46.57
N ILE A 4 -32.47 -11.89 46.75
CA ILE A 4 -31.72 -11.12 45.78
C ILE A 4 -30.25 -11.54 45.95
N ASP A 5 -29.67 -12.23 44.94
CA ASP A 5 -28.26 -12.55 44.92
C ASP A 5 -27.49 -11.62 43.96
N ASN A 6 -26.51 -11.01 44.54
CA ASN A 6 -25.26 -10.41 44.05
C ASN A 6 -25.02 -10.35 42.53
N ILE A 7 -25.02 -9.11 42.03
CA ILE A 7 -24.30 -8.73 40.81
C ILE A 7 -22.92 -8.19 41.28
N GLN A 8 -21.85 -8.94 41.02
CA GLN A 8 -20.47 -8.50 41.15
C GLN A 8 -20.15 -7.51 40.05
N ASP A 9 -19.62 -6.37 40.44
CA ASP A 9 -19.04 -5.32 39.60
C ASP A 9 -17.91 -5.92 38.72
N GLN A 10 -18.09 -5.87 37.41
CA GLN A 10 -16.98 -6.00 36.45
C GLN A 10 -16.47 -4.58 36.14
N PRO A 11 -15.16 -4.36 36.08
CA PRO A 11 -14.59 -3.06 35.72
C PRO A 11 -14.95 -2.71 34.29
N SER A 12 -15.26 -1.43 34.04
CA SER A 12 -15.67 -0.93 32.73
C SER A 12 -14.52 -0.97 31.72
N GLU A 13 -14.83 -1.27 30.44
CA GLU A 13 -13.88 -1.32 29.30
C GLU A 13 -12.98 -0.07 29.16
N ILE A 14 -13.30 1.03 29.84
CA ILE A 14 -12.51 2.27 29.84
C ILE A 14 -11.27 2.16 30.74
N GLU A 15 -11.25 1.31 31.75
CA GLU A 15 -10.09 1.12 32.63
C GLU A 15 -9.05 0.18 32.01
N GLU A 16 -9.43 -0.80 31.21
CA GLU A 16 -8.50 -1.66 30.46
C GLU A 16 -7.72 -0.91 29.39
N ILE A 17 -8.34 0.11 28.74
CA ILE A 17 -7.68 0.93 27.71
C ILE A 17 -6.62 1.86 28.32
N LYS A 18 -6.77 2.29 29.57
CA LYS A 18 -5.79 3.15 30.25
C LYS A 18 -4.54 2.38 30.68
N GLN A 19 -4.67 1.12 31.09
CA GLN A 19 -3.51 0.30 31.50
C GLN A 19 -2.63 -0.09 30.31
N THR A 20 -3.19 -0.25 29.09
CA THR A 20 -2.40 -0.56 27.88
C THR A 20 -1.62 0.63 27.34
N SER A 21 -2.03 1.87 27.63
CA SER A 21 -1.33 3.07 27.15
C SER A 21 -0.09 3.45 28.01
N GLU A 22 -0.03 3.02 29.26
CA GLU A 22 1.11 3.29 30.14
C GLU A 22 2.28 2.32 29.92
N TYR A 23 2.03 1.13 29.32
CA TYR A 23 3.09 0.13 29.02
C TYR A 23 3.94 0.46 27.80
N LEU A 24 3.53 1.42 26.96
CA LEU A 24 4.24 1.78 25.71
C LEU A 24 5.15 3.01 25.85
N ASN A 25 5.21 3.66 27.01
CA ASN A 25 5.99 4.90 27.22
C ASN A 25 7.24 4.75 28.09
N SER A 26 7.65 3.53 28.46
CA SER A 26 8.87 3.28 29.22
C SER A 26 9.81 2.32 28.51
N SER A 27 10.58 2.83 27.55
CA SER A 27 11.82 2.20 27.12
C SER A 27 12.86 3.31 26.91
N ASP A 28 13.59 3.60 27.98
CA ASP A 28 14.81 4.40 27.99
C ASP A 28 15.88 3.65 27.19
N ILE A 29 16.33 4.24 26.09
CA ILE A 29 17.51 3.77 25.35
C ILE A 29 18.69 4.60 25.82
N GLU A 30 19.54 3.99 26.64
CA GLU A 30 20.86 4.51 26.98
C GLU A 30 21.75 4.62 25.75
N ALA A 31 22.31 5.81 25.56
CA ALA A 31 23.31 6.08 24.54
C ALA A 31 24.69 5.59 25.01
N THR A 32 25.26 4.62 24.29
CA THR A 32 26.65 4.19 24.51
C THR A 32 27.62 4.98 23.64
N ASP A 33 28.63 5.53 24.32
CA ASP A 33 29.76 6.31 23.83
C ASP A 33 30.57 5.58 22.74
N THR A 34 30.90 6.30 21.66
CA THR A 34 31.91 5.89 20.68
C THR A 34 33.30 6.49 21.02
N PRO A 35 34.39 5.73 20.94
CA PRO A 35 35.72 6.22 21.29
C PRO A 35 36.34 7.05 20.16
N LYS A 36 36.90 8.20 20.54
CA LYS A 36 37.69 9.11 19.70
C LYS A 36 39.02 8.46 19.25
N SER A 37 39.23 8.33 17.95
CA SER A 37 40.52 7.94 17.40
C SER A 37 41.48 9.14 17.26
N LYS A 38 42.71 8.95 17.76
CA LYS A 38 43.77 9.93 17.80
C LYS A 38 44.39 10.17 16.42
N ARG A 39 44.44 11.44 16.02
CA ARG A 39 45.26 11.92 14.89
C ARG A 39 46.74 11.72 15.20
N ARG A 40 47.47 11.08 14.28
CA ARG A 40 48.94 11.02 14.27
C ARG A 40 49.45 11.78 13.02
N ASN A 41 50.10 12.93 13.29
CA ASN A 41 50.82 13.70 12.29
C ASN A 41 52.07 12.92 11.84
N LYS A 42 52.28 12.82 10.51
CA LYS A 42 53.63 12.61 9.94
C LYS A 42 53.84 13.64 8.83
N LYS A 43 55.01 14.28 8.94
CA LYS A 43 55.56 15.33 8.09
C LYS A 43 56.17 14.74 6.82
N ALA A 44 55.99 15.50 5.74
CA ALA A 44 56.85 15.81 4.59
C ALA A 44 57.66 14.72 3.92
N ASP A 45 57.44 14.57 2.61
CA ASP A 45 58.52 14.71 1.62
C ASP A 45 57.94 15.22 0.30
N GLN A 46 58.65 16.20 -0.27
CA GLN A 46 58.38 16.83 -1.57
C GLN A 46 58.93 15.92 -2.66
N ASP A 47 58.15 15.66 -3.71
CA ASP A 47 58.71 15.51 -5.06
C ASP A 47 57.69 16.02 -6.10
N GLN A 48 58.22 16.82 -7.00
CA GLN A 48 57.57 17.49 -8.09
C GLN A 48 57.16 16.49 -9.18
N LEU A 49 55.90 16.52 -9.63
CA LEU A 49 55.54 16.06 -10.98
C LEU A 49 54.38 16.91 -11.52
N SER A 50 54.64 17.47 -12.66
CA SER A 50 53.89 18.25 -13.62
C SER A 50 52.36 18.27 -13.55
N ASN A 51 51.82 19.49 -13.45
CA ASN A 51 50.46 19.91 -13.68
C ASN A 51 50.00 19.60 -15.10
N ASN A 52 48.89 18.86 -15.19
CA ASN A 52 47.85 19.02 -16.21
C ASN A 52 46.52 18.67 -15.55
N ASP A 53 46.06 19.53 -14.67
CA ASP A 53 44.75 19.43 -14.08
C ASP A 53 43.81 20.31 -14.89
N SER A 54 42.93 19.65 -15.62
CA SER A 54 41.66 20.24 -16.08
C SER A 54 40.87 20.66 -14.84
N LYS A 55 40.89 21.96 -14.54
CA LYS A 55 39.97 22.60 -13.59
C LYS A 55 38.57 22.49 -14.14
N THR A 56 37.81 21.46 -13.75
CA THR A 56 36.38 21.47 -13.83
C THR A 56 35.91 22.54 -12.86
N THR A 57 35.35 23.61 -13.38
CA THR A 57 34.91 24.75 -12.57
C THR A 57 33.67 24.35 -11.76
N ALA A 58 33.51 24.94 -10.57
CA ALA A 58 32.33 24.70 -9.74
C ALA A 58 30.99 24.92 -10.50
N GLU A 59 31.02 25.79 -11.52
CA GLU A 59 29.88 26.05 -12.41
C GLU A 59 29.53 24.84 -13.31
N GLU A 60 30.53 24.08 -13.80
CA GLU A 60 30.30 22.85 -14.58
C GLU A 60 29.74 21.72 -13.71
N LEU A 61 30.14 21.62 -12.45
CA LEU A 61 29.58 20.65 -11.51
C LEU A 61 28.15 21.01 -11.13
N ILE A 62 27.85 22.28 -10.87
CA ILE A 62 26.49 22.77 -10.56
C ILE A 62 25.57 22.56 -11.78
N SER A 63 26.04 22.85 -13.00
CA SER A 63 25.26 22.63 -14.22
C SER A 63 24.97 21.13 -14.45
N SER A 64 25.94 20.25 -14.19
CA SER A 64 25.76 18.80 -14.33
C SER A 64 24.81 18.22 -13.29
N GLU A 65 24.81 18.72 -12.06
CA GLU A 65 23.87 18.32 -11.00
C GLU A 65 22.45 18.82 -11.31
N GLN A 66 22.29 20.06 -11.79
CA GLN A 66 21.00 20.59 -12.21
C GLN A 66 20.42 19.85 -13.44
N ASP A 67 21.27 19.46 -14.40
CA ASP A 67 20.87 18.67 -15.55
C ASP A 67 20.47 17.24 -15.17
N GLN A 68 21.11 16.64 -14.16
CA GLN A 68 20.75 15.34 -13.62
C GLN A 68 19.43 15.41 -12.83
N GLU A 69 19.25 16.42 -11.99
CA GLU A 69 18.01 16.64 -11.24
C GLU A 69 16.83 16.93 -12.18
N GLN A 70 17.02 17.71 -13.25
CA GLN A 70 16.02 17.91 -14.29
C GLN A 70 15.73 16.63 -15.09
N LYS A 71 16.72 15.78 -15.36
CA LYS A 71 16.50 14.48 -16.00
C LYS A 71 15.75 13.49 -15.11
N GLU A 72 15.96 13.48 -13.81
CA GLU A 72 15.16 12.68 -12.87
C GLU A 72 13.71 13.17 -12.80
N ILE A 73 13.46 14.47 -12.79
CA ILE A 73 12.10 15.03 -12.81
C ILE A 73 11.38 14.72 -14.14
N ILE A 74 12.11 14.70 -15.28
CA ILE A 74 11.55 14.37 -16.61
C ILE A 74 11.26 12.86 -16.74
N SER A 75 11.82 12.02 -15.87
CA SER A 75 11.58 10.57 -15.87
C SER A 75 10.32 10.13 -15.13
N ALA A 76 9.64 11.04 -14.42
CA ALA A 76 8.41 10.72 -13.69
C ALA A 76 7.30 10.31 -14.67
N GLN A 77 6.75 9.12 -14.47
CA GLN A 77 5.65 8.63 -15.30
C GLN A 77 4.33 9.27 -14.87
N ILE A 78 3.57 9.80 -15.82
CA ILE A 78 2.28 10.43 -15.56
C ILE A 78 1.17 9.37 -15.62
N LEU A 79 0.43 9.21 -14.52
CA LEU A 79 -0.83 8.47 -14.44
C LEU A 79 -1.97 9.49 -14.36
N LYS A 80 -2.89 9.47 -15.33
CA LYS A 80 -4.02 10.38 -15.36
C LYS A 80 -5.29 9.74 -14.82
N PHE A 81 -6.20 10.56 -14.30
CA PHE A 81 -7.48 10.13 -13.74
C PHE A 81 -8.61 10.95 -14.32
N PHE A 82 -9.64 10.26 -14.83
CA PHE A 82 -10.90 10.89 -15.23
C PHE A 82 -11.95 10.68 -14.15
N LYS A 83 -12.65 11.73 -13.74
CA LYS A 83 -13.70 11.68 -12.72
C LYS A 83 -15.05 11.42 -13.37
N LEU A 84 -15.74 10.37 -12.95
CA LEU A 84 -17.11 10.05 -13.38
C LEU A 84 -18.17 10.86 -12.61
N SER A 85 -17.80 11.41 -11.44
CA SER A 85 -18.68 12.20 -10.59
C SER A 85 -17.91 13.39 -9.98
N PRO A 86 -18.57 14.53 -9.73
CA PRO A 86 -17.97 15.64 -8.97
C PRO A 86 -17.47 15.22 -7.58
N SER A 87 -18.11 14.19 -6.97
CA SER A 87 -17.72 13.65 -5.66
C SER A 87 -16.54 12.68 -5.72
N SER A 88 -16.10 12.27 -6.91
CA SER A 88 -14.89 11.43 -7.05
C SER A 88 -13.65 12.20 -6.58
N VAL A 89 -12.78 11.52 -5.86
CA VAL A 89 -11.55 12.10 -5.27
C VAL A 89 -10.35 11.67 -6.11
N ILE A 90 -9.62 12.65 -6.65
CA ILE A 90 -8.32 12.36 -7.31
C ILE A 90 -7.34 11.88 -6.23
N PRO A 91 -6.70 10.71 -6.43
CA PRO A 91 -5.77 10.15 -5.47
C PRO A 91 -4.57 11.06 -5.20
N LYS A 92 -4.03 10.93 -3.98
CA LYS A 92 -2.80 11.62 -3.56
C LYS A 92 -1.95 10.68 -2.73
N PHE A 93 -0.65 10.86 -2.81
CA PHE A 93 0.28 10.27 -1.86
C PHE A 93 0.07 10.92 -0.49
N ALA A 94 0.06 10.11 0.57
CA ALA A 94 -0.12 10.64 1.93
C ALA A 94 1.11 11.43 2.42
N THR A 95 2.31 11.02 1.98
CA THR A 95 3.60 11.67 2.19
C THR A 95 4.46 11.53 0.94
N GLU A 96 5.53 12.30 0.82
CA GLU A 96 6.49 12.20 -0.30
C GLU A 96 7.13 10.82 -0.43
N GLN A 97 7.28 10.08 0.68
CA GLN A 97 7.85 8.73 0.70
C GLN A 97 6.80 7.62 0.66
N SER A 98 5.52 7.93 0.49
CA SER A 98 4.48 6.91 0.36
C SER A 98 4.68 6.10 -0.92
N ALA A 99 4.72 4.77 -0.80
CA ALA A 99 4.82 3.87 -1.95
C ALA A 99 3.54 3.79 -2.78
N CYS A 100 2.38 4.12 -2.18
CA CYS A 100 1.07 4.04 -2.80
C CYS A 100 0.27 5.33 -2.57
N PHE A 101 -0.62 5.63 -3.52
CA PHE A 101 -1.66 6.64 -3.37
C PHE A 101 -2.97 5.98 -2.89
N ASP A 102 -3.78 6.71 -2.11
CA ASP A 102 -5.03 6.19 -1.56
C ASP A 102 -6.19 6.22 -2.58
N LEU A 103 -7.03 5.19 -2.56
CA LEU A 103 -8.28 5.09 -3.31
C LEU A 103 -9.47 5.17 -2.35
N THR A 104 -10.46 6.00 -2.71
CA THR A 104 -11.65 6.27 -1.89
C THR A 104 -12.91 5.65 -2.48
N ALA A 105 -13.84 5.27 -1.61
CA ALA A 105 -15.20 4.87 -1.99
C ALA A 105 -15.98 6.08 -2.53
N CYS A 106 -16.62 5.94 -3.70
CA CYS A 106 -17.39 6.99 -4.34
C CYS A 106 -18.80 6.51 -4.67
N PHE A 107 -19.76 6.88 -3.82
CA PHE A 107 -21.19 6.60 -3.99
C PHE A 107 -22.02 7.62 -3.20
N GLU A 108 -23.33 7.68 -3.47
CA GLU A 108 -24.30 8.51 -2.76
C GLU A 108 -25.30 7.67 -1.98
N ILE A 109 -25.96 8.29 -1.00
CA ILE A 109 -27.08 7.64 -0.28
C ILE A 109 -28.17 7.28 -1.29
N GLY A 110 -28.61 6.03 -1.27
CA GLY A 110 -29.60 5.52 -2.19
C GLY A 110 -29.05 4.77 -3.40
N ASP A 111 -27.75 4.93 -3.71
CA ASP A 111 -27.10 4.16 -4.75
C ASP A 111 -27.20 2.66 -4.50
N LYS A 112 -27.11 1.89 -5.59
CA LYS A 112 -27.14 0.44 -5.54
C LYS A 112 -25.78 -0.10 -5.97
N ILE A 113 -25.12 -0.82 -5.07
CA ILE A 113 -23.79 -1.38 -5.27
C ILE A 113 -23.89 -2.88 -5.51
N LYS A 114 -23.20 -3.39 -6.53
CA LYS A 114 -23.09 -4.82 -6.83
C LYS A 114 -22.41 -5.58 -5.71
N CYS A 115 -23.03 -6.68 -5.31
CA CYS A 115 -22.45 -7.58 -4.32
C CYS A 115 -22.83 -9.04 -4.60
N ILE A 116 -22.00 -9.94 -4.07
CA ILE A 116 -22.34 -11.34 -3.90
C ILE A 116 -22.75 -11.51 -2.44
N ALA A 117 -24.04 -11.79 -2.24
CA ALA A 117 -24.61 -12.01 -0.91
C ALA A 117 -24.16 -13.34 -0.30
N GLN A 118 -24.50 -13.57 0.96
CA GLN A 118 -24.24 -14.86 1.63
C GLN A 118 -24.85 -16.06 0.90
N SER A 119 -25.96 -15.87 0.17
CA SER A 119 -26.57 -16.87 -0.72
C SER A 119 -25.74 -17.21 -1.96
N GLN A 120 -24.59 -16.59 -2.15
CA GLN A 120 -23.70 -16.70 -3.31
C GLN A 120 -24.31 -16.20 -4.65
N ASN A 121 -25.44 -15.47 -4.58
CA ASN A 121 -26.05 -14.84 -5.75
C ASN A 121 -25.62 -13.39 -5.89
N GLU A 122 -25.38 -12.95 -7.15
CA GLU A 122 -25.18 -11.53 -7.45
C GLU A 122 -26.46 -10.75 -7.18
N THR A 123 -26.35 -9.66 -6.47
CA THR A 123 -27.46 -8.76 -6.14
C THR A 123 -26.98 -7.32 -6.02
N LEU A 124 -27.92 -6.41 -5.74
CA LEU A 124 -27.63 -4.99 -5.53
C LEU A 124 -28.03 -4.61 -4.10
N ARG A 125 -27.10 -3.99 -3.38
CA ARG A 125 -27.36 -3.45 -2.04
C ARG A 125 -27.45 -1.93 -2.08
N ARG A 126 -28.47 -1.38 -1.42
CA ARG A 126 -28.67 0.07 -1.31
C ARG A 126 -27.74 0.65 -0.25
N VAL A 127 -27.11 1.77 -0.59
CA VAL A 127 -26.35 2.61 0.35
C VAL A 127 -27.32 3.35 1.27
N THR A 128 -27.01 3.36 2.56
CA THR A 128 -27.77 4.06 3.60
C THR A 128 -27.02 5.29 4.11
N ASP A 129 -27.57 6.00 5.07
CA ASP A 129 -26.92 7.09 5.81
C ASP A 129 -25.67 6.62 6.58
N ARG A 130 -25.62 5.33 6.95
CA ARG A 130 -24.44 4.69 7.58
C ARG A 130 -23.40 4.20 6.57
N GLY A 131 -23.63 4.39 5.27
CA GLY A 131 -22.80 3.86 4.19
C GLY A 131 -23.33 2.52 3.66
N ILE A 132 -22.43 1.73 3.04
CA ILE A 132 -22.72 0.38 2.55
C ILE A 132 -22.34 -0.66 3.60
N ALA A 133 -23.31 -1.49 4.01
CA ALA A 133 -23.10 -2.59 4.93
C ALA A 133 -22.61 -3.84 4.19
N ILE A 134 -21.51 -4.42 4.64
CA ILE A 134 -20.92 -5.66 4.14
C ILE A 134 -20.99 -6.68 5.25
N HIS A 135 -21.90 -7.65 5.15
CA HIS A 135 -22.01 -8.72 6.16
C HIS A 135 -20.90 -9.76 6.01
N PRO A 136 -20.67 -10.61 7.03
CA PRO A 136 -19.69 -11.68 6.94
C PRO A 136 -19.86 -12.55 5.70
N ASN A 137 -18.75 -12.88 5.02
CA ASN A 137 -18.67 -13.68 3.79
C ASN A 137 -19.36 -13.06 2.56
N GLU A 138 -19.72 -11.79 2.60
CA GLU A 138 -20.18 -11.06 1.42
C GLU A 138 -19.01 -10.39 0.68
N ARG A 139 -19.19 -10.19 -0.64
CA ARG A 139 -18.22 -9.55 -1.53
C ARG A 139 -18.89 -8.41 -2.28
N PHE A 140 -18.20 -7.27 -2.37
CA PHE A 140 -18.71 -6.04 -2.97
C PHE A 140 -17.76 -5.48 -4.01
N LEU A 141 -18.30 -4.88 -5.06
CA LEU A 141 -17.57 -4.04 -6.00
C LEU A 141 -17.78 -2.57 -5.61
N ILE A 142 -16.90 -2.03 -4.78
CA ILE A 142 -16.99 -0.64 -4.30
C ILE A 142 -16.49 0.30 -5.39
N PRO A 143 -17.32 1.21 -5.92
CA PRO A 143 -16.90 2.15 -6.95
C PRO A 143 -15.94 3.20 -6.40
N THR A 144 -14.96 3.62 -7.20
CA THR A 144 -14.06 4.75 -6.92
C THR A 144 -14.50 6.03 -7.60
N GLY A 145 -15.39 5.94 -8.61
CA GLY A 145 -15.78 7.04 -9.47
C GLY A 145 -14.67 7.51 -10.39
N LEU A 146 -13.64 6.70 -10.61
CA LEU A 146 -12.46 7.05 -11.41
C LEU A 146 -12.28 6.08 -12.58
N ILE A 147 -11.88 6.62 -13.73
CA ILE A 147 -11.25 5.88 -14.82
C ILE A 147 -9.78 6.27 -14.83
N LEU A 148 -8.90 5.30 -15.04
CA LEU A 148 -7.45 5.49 -15.09
C LEU A 148 -6.99 5.48 -16.54
N ASP A 149 -6.18 6.48 -16.93
CA ASP A 149 -5.44 6.49 -18.20
C ASP A 149 -4.00 6.01 -17.89
N ILE A 150 -3.83 4.70 -17.94
CA ILE A 150 -2.58 4.02 -17.58
C ILE A 150 -1.68 4.00 -18.83
N PRO A 151 -0.43 4.50 -18.75
CA PRO A 151 0.47 4.49 -19.90
C PRO A 151 0.85 3.07 -20.32
N GLN A 152 1.02 2.86 -21.63
CA GLN A 152 1.45 1.57 -22.16
C GLN A 152 2.78 1.11 -21.55
N GLY A 153 2.92 -0.18 -21.28
CA GLY A 153 4.07 -0.75 -20.59
C GLY A 153 4.00 -0.65 -19.06
N TYR A 154 2.83 -0.24 -18.54
CA TYR A 154 2.55 -0.19 -17.11
C TYR A 154 1.22 -0.84 -16.79
N CYS A 155 1.05 -1.23 -15.52
CA CYS A 155 -0.23 -1.55 -14.91
C CYS A 155 -0.39 -0.79 -13.59
N VAL A 156 -1.60 -0.79 -13.03
CA VAL A 156 -1.82 -0.31 -11.67
C VAL A 156 -2.11 -1.51 -10.77
N GLU A 157 -1.33 -1.67 -9.71
CA GLU A 157 -1.59 -2.64 -8.65
C GLU A 157 -2.37 -2.00 -7.52
N VAL A 158 -3.45 -2.67 -7.09
CA VAL A 158 -4.36 -2.22 -6.02
C VAL A 158 -4.24 -3.14 -4.83
N TYR A 159 -4.13 -2.56 -3.65
CA TYR A 159 -3.99 -3.25 -2.37
C TYR A 159 -5.03 -2.75 -1.37
N ILE A 160 -5.45 -3.59 -0.45
CA ILE A 160 -6.22 -3.13 0.69
C ILE A 160 -5.34 -2.27 1.61
N ARG A 161 -5.91 -1.24 2.27
CA ARG A 161 -5.17 -0.49 3.28
C ARG A 161 -5.04 -1.30 4.56
N SER A 162 -3.88 -1.19 5.22
CA SER A 162 -3.56 -1.95 6.44
C SER A 162 -4.60 -1.74 7.55
N GLY A 163 -5.05 -0.51 7.77
CA GLY A 163 -6.07 -0.21 8.78
C GLY A 163 -7.42 -0.85 8.48
N ILE A 164 -7.83 -0.90 7.21
CA ILE A 164 -9.07 -1.56 6.77
C ILE A 164 -8.95 -3.07 6.96
N SER A 165 -7.83 -3.65 6.57
CA SER A 165 -7.59 -5.09 6.74
C SER A 165 -7.54 -5.50 8.21
N TYR A 166 -6.71 -4.83 9.00
CA TYR A 166 -6.46 -5.23 10.39
C TYR A 166 -7.65 -4.96 11.32
N LYS A 167 -8.25 -3.75 11.23
CA LYS A 167 -9.31 -3.34 12.17
C LYS A 167 -10.69 -3.85 11.77
N LEU A 168 -10.99 -3.93 10.47
CA LEU A 168 -12.32 -4.29 9.98
C LEU A 168 -12.39 -5.71 9.43
N GLY A 169 -11.25 -6.38 9.22
CA GLY A 169 -11.20 -7.71 8.61
C GLY A 169 -11.69 -7.73 7.16
N LEU A 170 -11.64 -6.58 6.47
CA LEU A 170 -11.94 -6.47 5.05
C LEU A 170 -10.70 -6.76 4.23
N THR A 171 -10.84 -7.52 3.15
CA THR A 171 -9.73 -7.90 2.25
C THR A 171 -10.14 -7.67 0.79
N LEU A 172 -9.14 -7.64 -0.11
CA LEU A 172 -9.45 -7.77 -1.53
C LEU A 172 -9.75 -9.24 -1.86
N ASN A 173 -10.75 -9.47 -2.73
CA ASN A 173 -11.12 -10.83 -3.16
C ASN A 173 -10.00 -11.52 -3.95
N ASN A 174 -9.25 -10.76 -4.72
CA ASN A 174 -8.15 -11.21 -5.59
C ASN A 174 -6.77 -10.99 -4.97
N CYS A 175 -6.67 -10.71 -3.69
CA CYS A 175 -5.45 -10.38 -2.93
C CYS A 175 -4.75 -9.10 -3.43
N ILE A 176 -4.47 -8.99 -4.72
CA ILE A 176 -3.95 -7.83 -5.44
C ILE A 176 -4.84 -7.61 -6.67
N GLY A 177 -5.37 -6.39 -6.84
CA GLY A 177 -6.03 -5.99 -8.06
C GLY A 177 -4.99 -5.59 -9.11
N ILE A 178 -5.03 -6.19 -10.30
CA ILE A 178 -4.20 -5.78 -11.42
C ILE A 178 -5.10 -5.07 -12.43
N ILE A 179 -4.75 -3.83 -12.77
CA ILE A 179 -5.48 -3.00 -13.73
C ILE A 179 -4.58 -2.79 -14.94
N ASP A 180 -5.00 -3.34 -16.05
CA ASP A 180 -4.28 -3.27 -17.31
C ASP A 180 -4.37 -1.87 -17.96
N SER A 181 -3.42 -1.52 -18.81
CA SER A 181 -3.39 -0.21 -19.47
C SER A 181 -4.51 0.00 -20.50
N ASP A 182 -5.12 -1.06 -20.99
CA ASP A 182 -6.27 -1.04 -21.90
C ASP A 182 -7.63 -1.11 -21.19
N TYR A 183 -7.66 -1.16 -19.84
CA TYR A 183 -8.90 -1.09 -19.07
C TYR A 183 -9.38 0.35 -18.97
N THR A 184 -10.44 0.69 -19.69
CA THR A 184 -10.98 2.05 -19.85
C THR A 184 -12.29 2.30 -19.11
N GLU A 185 -12.70 1.36 -18.24
CA GLU A 185 -13.91 1.47 -17.45
C GLU A 185 -13.62 1.96 -16.02
N GLN A 186 -14.68 2.21 -15.26
CA GLN A 186 -14.55 2.62 -13.86
C GLN A 186 -13.76 1.61 -13.04
N LEU A 187 -12.80 2.11 -12.25
CA LEU A 187 -12.11 1.30 -11.26
C LEU A 187 -13.03 0.96 -10.09
N TYR A 188 -13.19 -0.33 -9.83
CA TYR A 188 -13.87 -0.88 -8.65
C TYR A 188 -12.88 -1.57 -7.72
N ILE A 189 -13.13 -1.44 -6.42
CA ILE A 189 -12.40 -2.18 -5.39
C ILE A 189 -13.23 -3.39 -4.98
N SER A 190 -12.74 -4.58 -5.29
CA SER A 190 -13.41 -5.85 -4.95
C SER A 190 -13.09 -6.24 -3.51
N VAL A 191 -14.03 -6.00 -2.59
CA VAL A 191 -13.84 -6.17 -1.15
C VAL A 191 -14.64 -7.36 -0.63
N ALA A 192 -14.03 -8.17 0.24
CA ALA A 192 -14.69 -9.23 1.02
C ALA A 192 -14.64 -8.91 2.50
N ASN A 193 -15.70 -9.26 3.23
CA ASN A 193 -15.72 -9.23 4.68
C ASN A 193 -15.42 -10.62 5.25
N ASN A 194 -14.19 -10.77 5.76
CA ASN A 194 -13.72 -11.99 6.43
C ASN A 194 -13.83 -11.91 7.96
N SER A 195 -14.45 -10.82 8.49
CA SER A 195 -14.75 -10.70 9.93
C SER A 195 -16.05 -11.41 10.30
N GLY A 196 -16.25 -11.60 11.60
CA GLY A 196 -17.50 -12.21 12.13
C GLY A 196 -18.68 -11.24 12.24
N THR A 197 -18.52 -9.95 11.90
CA THR A 197 -19.54 -8.91 12.07
C THR A 197 -19.75 -8.09 10.80
N ALA A 198 -20.88 -7.39 10.71
CA ALA A 198 -21.13 -6.48 9.60
C ALA A 198 -20.17 -5.28 9.70
N GLN A 199 -19.49 -4.97 8.60
CA GLN A 199 -18.65 -3.80 8.44
C GLN A 199 -19.34 -2.76 7.58
N TYR A 200 -18.97 -1.50 7.73
CA TYR A 200 -19.56 -0.40 6.98
C TYR A 200 -18.47 0.38 6.29
N ILE A 201 -18.63 0.66 4.99
CA ILE A 201 -17.80 1.59 4.24
C ILE A 201 -18.61 2.85 3.99
N GLN A 202 -18.04 4.01 4.32
CA GLN A 202 -18.67 5.30 4.12
C GLN A 202 -18.22 5.95 2.80
N LYS A 203 -19.06 6.87 2.28
CA LYS A 203 -18.68 7.72 1.16
C LYS A 203 -17.38 8.47 1.47
N GLY A 204 -16.44 8.49 0.53
CA GLY A 204 -15.16 9.18 0.66
C GLY A 204 -14.16 8.49 1.58
N GLU A 205 -14.51 7.33 2.15
CA GLU A 205 -13.57 6.56 2.98
C GLU A 205 -12.45 5.98 2.11
N ARG A 206 -11.21 6.10 2.59
CA ARG A 206 -10.02 5.52 1.94
C ARG A 206 -9.95 4.04 2.27
N ILE A 207 -10.32 3.19 1.32
CA ILE A 207 -10.45 1.73 1.51
C ILE A 207 -9.29 0.94 0.94
N ALA A 208 -8.69 1.43 -0.13
CA ALA A 208 -7.58 0.76 -0.82
C ALA A 208 -6.45 1.76 -1.08
N GLN A 209 -5.34 1.25 -1.56
CA GLN A 209 -4.17 2.00 -2.00
C GLN A 209 -3.62 1.37 -3.27
N ALA A 210 -2.99 2.16 -4.12
CA ALA A 210 -2.50 1.67 -5.41
C ALA A 210 -1.17 2.30 -5.80
N LYS A 211 -0.45 1.64 -6.69
CA LYS A 211 0.80 2.15 -7.29
C LYS A 211 0.85 1.82 -8.77
N LEU A 212 1.54 2.66 -9.54
CA LEU A 212 1.90 2.39 -10.93
C LEU A 212 3.10 1.44 -10.95
N VAL A 213 3.04 0.38 -11.77
CA VAL A 213 4.09 -0.63 -11.89
C VAL A 213 4.50 -0.74 -13.35
N LYS A 214 5.80 -0.66 -13.61
CA LYS A 214 6.36 -0.88 -14.94
C LYS A 214 6.37 -2.37 -15.25
N LEU A 215 5.87 -2.74 -16.43
CA LEU A 215 5.88 -4.11 -16.89
C LEU A 215 7.21 -4.43 -17.57
N VAL A 216 7.66 -5.67 -17.40
CA VAL A 216 8.76 -6.23 -18.19
C VAL A 216 8.17 -6.82 -19.45
N GLU A 217 8.68 -6.38 -20.62
CA GLU A 217 8.30 -6.98 -21.89
C GLU A 217 8.64 -8.47 -21.86
N THR A 218 7.64 -9.31 -22.09
CA THR A 218 7.77 -10.76 -21.93
C THR A 218 7.15 -11.46 -23.12
N VAL A 219 7.93 -12.32 -23.77
CA VAL A 219 7.45 -13.27 -24.79
C VAL A 219 7.20 -14.61 -24.12
N LEU A 220 6.01 -15.16 -24.34
CA LEU A 220 5.64 -16.50 -23.85
C LEU A 220 5.93 -17.52 -24.94
N GLU A 221 6.81 -18.49 -24.65
CA GLU A 221 7.22 -19.53 -25.58
C GLU A 221 7.09 -20.90 -24.90
N GLU A 222 6.50 -21.86 -25.63
CA GLU A 222 6.46 -23.25 -25.19
C GLU A 222 7.85 -23.90 -25.36
N THR A 223 8.34 -24.59 -24.35
CA THR A 223 9.53 -25.43 -24.45
C THR A 223 9.15 -26.90 -24.38
N LEU A 224 9.68 -27.70 -25.28
CA LEU A 224 9.50 -29.16 -25.28
C LEU A 224 10.52 -29.87 -24.35
N GLU A 225 11.55 -29.16 -23.95
CA GLU A 225 12.56 -29.66 -23.02
C GLU A 225 12.28 -29.25 -21.58
N ARG A 226 12.34 -30.21 -20.67
CA ARG A 226 12.23 -29.90 -19.24
C ARG A 226 13.42 -29.04 -18.80
N PRO A 227 13.16 -27.87 -18.16
CA PRO A 227 14.25 -27.06 -17.62
C PRO A 227 15.11 -27.85 -16.64
N GLY A 228 16.43 -27.70 -16.78
CA GLY A 228 17.39 -28.31 -15.87
C GLY A 228 17.26 -27.78 -14.44
N LEU A 229 17.72 -28.55 -13.46
CA LEU A 229 17.79 -28.12 -12.06
C LEU A 229 18.77 -26.94 -11.96
N LYS A 230 18.33 -25.83 -11.35
CA LYS A 230 19.18 -24.63 -11.10
C LYS A 230 19.81 -24.67 -9.71
N THR A 231 19.28 -25.47 -8.81
CA THR A 231 19.73 -25.67 -7.41
C THR A 231 19.31 -27.05 -6.96
N ASP A 232 19.74 -27.48 -5.77
CA ASP A 232 19.34 -28.75 -5.13
C ASP A 232 17.88 -28.77 -4.66
N ARG A 233 17.10 -27.72 -4.95
CA ARG A 233 15.70 -27.63 -4.57
C ARG A 233 14.86 -28.57 -5.44
N VAL A 234 14.30 -29.62 -4.83
CA VAL A 234 13.51 -30.65 -5.53
C VAL A 234 11.99 -30.54 -5.29
N SER A 235 11.52 -29.66 -4.38
CA SER A 235 10.09 -29.48 -4.14
C SER A 235 9.74 -28.04 -3.73
N GLY A 236 8.43 -27.68 -3.81
CA GLY A 236 7.95 -26.32 -3.56
C GLY A 236 7.43 -26.09 -2.14
N PHE A 237 6.51 -26.94 -1.68
CA PHE A 237 5.76 -26.71 -0.44
C PHE A 237 6.54 -27.28 0.78
N GLY A 238 7.20 -26.37 1.53
CA GLY A 238 7.87 -26.73 2.79
C GLY A 238 9.17 -27.51 2.65
N SER A 239 9.78 -27.56 1.44
CA SER A 239 11.03 -28.30 1.19
C SER A 239 12.26 -27.71 1.90
N THR A 240 12.19 -26.46 2.41
CA THR A 240 13.30 -25.79 3.11
C THR A 240 13.30 -26.03 4.62
N GLY A 241 12.42 -26.90 5.12
CA GLY A 241 12.34 -27.27 6.53
C GLY A 241 11.60 -26.23 7.39
N LYS A 242 11.28 -26.60 8.61
CA LYS A 242 10.93 -25.69 9.70
C LYS A 242 12.16 -25.62 10.60
N ASN A 243 12.81 -24.47 10.65
CA ASN A 243 13.79 -24.20 11.69
C ASN A 243 13.08 -23.91 12.99
#